data_c1effcd5751d931281ebe1a76914d7b4
#
_entry.id   c1effcd5751d931281ebe1a76914d7b4
#
_cell.length_a   1.000
_cell.length_b   1.000
_cell.length_c   1.000
_cell.angle_alpha   90.00
_cell.angle_beta   90.00
_cell.angle_gamma   90.00
#
_symmetry.space_group_name_H-M   'P 1'
#
loop_
_entity.id
_entity.type
_entity.pdbx_description
1 polymer ?
#
loop_
_entity_poly.entity_id
_entity_poly.type
_entity_poly.pdbx_seq_one_letter_code
_entity_poly.pdbx_strand_id
1 'polypeptide(L)'
;MCYSVNPKAVYLLEEFSSFAFFENMRNNYGLFLDSLEKLFEIYVHNLTYDLRSLPYPEQADIQWRETVLLNLRNTMDRIESAYAKIKTGDFTYLRCTGEIRSNDKGLSEFSPHWMDDLPTDKVKQCWDYYSIAKSYASIISNTYPTYWNIDELVIDYPEADIFHEINLVLPDSYPIYRVNPEIIVKSNENVGKTGIYICEEDRNRIEFMAASEEEGRGVEVL
;
A
#
# COMPACT_ATOMS: atom_id res chain seq x y z
N MET A 1 -34.75 -3.08 -12.42
CA MET A 1 -34.67 -4.06 -11.31
C MET A 1 -33.69 -3.51 -10.29
N CYS A 2 -34.07 -3.42 -9.01
CA CYS A 2 -33.16 -2.96 -7.97
C CYS A 2 -32.32 -4.17 -7.55
N TYR A 3 -31.03 -4.19 -7.90
CA TYR A 3 -30.14 -5.29 -7.51
C TYR A 3 -29.69 -5.08 -6.06
N SER A 4 -29.79 -6.12 -5.25
CA SER A 4 -29.20 -6.13 -3.92
C SER A 4 -27.69 -6.32 -4.05
N VAL A 5 -26.93 -5.39 -3.52
CA VAL A 5 -25.47 -5.45 -3.44
C VAL A 5 -25.08 -5.91 -2.05
N ASN A 6 -24.03 -6.70 -1.92
CA ASN A 6 -23.50 -7.03 -0.58
C ASN A 6 -22.92 -5.75 0.07
N PRO A 7 -23.55 -5.23 1.13
CA PRO A 7 -23.15 -3.93 1.69
C PRO A 7 -21.78 -4.00 2.38
N LYS A 8 -21.37 -5.14 2.92
CA LYS A 8 -20.05 -5.32 3.51
C LYS A 8 -18.95 -5.24 2.45
N ALA A 9 -19.17 -5.86 1.27
CA ALA A 9 -18.20 -5.82 0.18
C ALA A 9 -17.98 -4.38 -0.33
N VAL A 10 -19.06 -3.63 -0.53
CA VAL A 10 -18.95 -2.22 -0.96
C VAL A 10 -18.24 -1.39 0.10
N TYR A 11 -18.59 -1.54 1.37
CA TYR A 11 -17.94 -0.84 2.48
C TYR A 11 -16.44 -1.13 2.52
N LEU A 12 -16.03 -2.38 2.39
CA LEU A 12 -14.61 -2.76 2.40
C LEU A 12 -13.84 -2.13 1.23
N LEU A 13 -14.42 -2.13 0.02
CA LEU A 13 -13.78 -1.48 -1.12
C LEU A 13 -13.70 0.05 -0.96
N GLU A 14 -14.72 0.69 -0.41
CA GLU A 14 -14.68 2.13 -0.09
C GLU A 14 -13.57 2.44 0.92
N GLU A 15 -13.46 1.63 1.98
CA GLU A 15 -12.42 1.79 3.00
C GLU A 15 -11.03 1.62 2.39
N PHE A 16 -10.78 0.51 1.66
CA PHE A 16 -9.48 0.16 1.11
C PHE A 16 -9.00 1.09 -0.02
N SER A 17 -9.92 1.77 -0.69
CA SER A 17 -9.62 2.78 -1.71
C SER A 17 -9.69 4.20 -1.19
N SER A 18 -9.98 4.40 0.10
CA SER A 18 -10.14 5.73 0.70
C SER A 18 -8.82 6.48 0.82
N PHE A 19 -8.92 7.82 0.79
CA PHE A 19 -7.79 8.69 1.08
C PHE A 19 -7.20 8.43 2.48
N ALA A 20 -8.04 8.21 3.49
CA ALA A 20 -7.60 7.95 4.86
C ALA A 20 -6.79 6.64 4.97
N PHE A 21 -7.19 5.62 4.23
CA PHE A 21 -6.47 4.35 4.19
C PHE A 21 -5.08 4.50 3.57
N PHE A 22 -4.99 5.24 2.47
CA PHE A 22 -3.71 5.59 1.84
C PHE A 22 -2.84 6.48 2.75
N GLU A 23 -3.43 7.44 3.44
CA GLU A 23 -2.72 8.31 4.39
C GLU A 23 -2.12 7.51 5.55
N ASN A 24 -2.82 6.52 6.08
CA ASN A 24 -2.30 5.62 7.11
C ASN A 24 -1.08 4.83 6.61
N MET A 25 -1.14 4.30 5.38
CA MET A 25 0.01 3.67 4.73
C MET A 25 1.21 4.62 4.66
N ARG A 26 1.00 5.81 4.10
CA ARG A 26 2.02 6.86 3.96
C ARG A 26 2.66 7.23 5.29
N ASN A 27 1.85 7.44 6.32
CA ASN A 27 2.33 7.85 7.64
C ASN A 27 3.20 6.76 8.28
N ASN A 28 2.79 5.49 8.20
CA ASN A 28 3.58 4.38 8.72
C ASN A 28 4.89 4.18 7.94
N TYR A 29 4.86 4.35 6.60
CA TYR A 29 6.08 4.29 5.80
C TYR A 29 7.04 5.44 6.13
N GLY A 30 6.54 6.64 6.38
CA GLY A 30 7.35 7.78 6.85
C GLY A 30 7.98 7.51 8.22
N LEU A 31 7.22 6.99 9.19
CA LEU A 31 7.73 6.59 10.51
C LEU A 31 8.79 5.49 10.41
N PHE A 32 8.61 4.53 9.51
CA PHE A 32 9.61 3.51 9.22
C PHE A 32 10.92 4.14 8.72
N LEU A 33 10.85 4.96 7.68
CA LEU A 33 12.02 5.59 7.08
C LEU A 33 12.78 6.46 8.07
N ASP A 34 12.08 7.32 8.81
CA ASP A 34 12.65 8.17 9.85
C ASP A 34 13.33 7.35 10.96
N SER A 35 12.72 6.24 11.36
CA SER A 35 13.27 5.37 12.40
C SER A 35 14.51 4.63 11.91
N LEU A 36 14.46 4.15 10.67
CA LEU A 36 15.58 3.44 10.03
C LEU A 36 16.81 4.36 9.86
N GLU A 37 16.59 5.60 9.40
CA GLU A 37 17.67 6.59 9.24
C GLU A 37 18.33 6.92 10.58
N LYS A 38 17.55 7.11 11.64
CA LYS A 38 18.09 7.35 12.99
C LYS A 38 18.90 6.16 13.52
N LEU A 39 18.42 4.94 13.31
CA LEU A 39 19.15 3.73 13.67
C LEU A 39 20.46 3.63 12.88
N PHE A 40 20.43 3.94 11.61
CA PHE A 40 21.61 3.93 10.74
C PHE A 40 22.63 4.99 11.14
N GLU A 41 22.21 6.20 11.51
CA GLU A 41 23.08 7.24 12.05
C GLU A 41 23.78 6.78 13.36
N ILE A 42 23.03 6.15 14.27
CA ILE A 42 23.61 5.59 15.51
C ILE A 42 24.66 4.54 15.17
N TYR A 43 24.36 3.62 14.25
CA TYR A 43 25.30 2.61 13.80
C TYR A 43 26.59 3.21 13.25
N VAL A 44 26.48 4.14 12.30
CA VAL A 44 27.65 4.77 11.68
C VAL A 44 28.49 5.58 12.69
N HIS A 45 27.82 6.25 13.64
CA HIS A 45 28.52 7.01 14.70
C HIS A 45 29.32 6.10 15.65
N ASN A 46 28.81 4.89 15.89
CA ASN A 46 29.43 3.93 16.83
C ASN A 46 30.43 2.99 16.14
N LEU A 47 30.66 3.12 14.84
CA LEU A 47 31.67 2.32 14.16
C LEU A 47 33.06 2.61 14.72
N THR A 48 33.68 1.57 15.28
CA THR A 48 35.02 1.64 15.92
C THR A 48 36.16 1.18 15.02
N TYR A 49 35.83 0.66 13.84
CA TYR A 49 36.77 0.11 12.88
C TYR A 49 36.40 0.48 11.47
N ASP A 50 37.40 0.50 10.59
CA ASP A 50 37.20 0.79 9.17
C ASP A 50 36.73 -0.45 8.43
N LEU A 51 35.50 -0.38 7.87
CA LEU A 51 34.91 -1.43 7.09
C LEU A 51 35.54 -1.57 5.69
N ARG A 52 36.45 -0.65 5.29
CA ARG A 52 37.09 -0.68 3.95
C ARG A 52 37.98 -1.89 3.74
N SER A 53 38.41 -2.55 4.81
CA SER A 53 39.16 -3.81 4.75
C SER A 53 38.29 -5.03 4.41
N LEU A 54 36.96 -4.90 4.56
CA LEU A 54 36.02 -5.98 4.30
C LEU A 54 35.60 -5.99 2.82
N PRO A 55 35.15 -7.16 2.32
CA PRO A 55 34.47 -7.21 1.00
C PRO A 55 33.29 -6.27 0.93
N TYR A 56 33.02 -5.72 -0.25
CA TYR A 56 31.92 -4.76 -0.45
C TYR A 56 30.56 -5.21 0.11
N PRO A 57 30.14 -6.50 0.01
CA PRO A 57 28.88 -6.96 0.61
C PRO A 57 28.82 -6.84 2.14
N GLU A 58 29.96 -6.72 2.82
CA GLU A 58 30.06 -6.58 4.27
C GLU A 58 30.22 -5.12 4.72
N GLN A 59 30.31 -4.19 3.77
CA GLN A 59 30.41 -2.76 4.05
C GLN A 59 29.00 -2.14 4.18
N ALA A 60 28.31 -2.46 5.28
CA ALA A 60 26.93 -2.05 5.51
C ALA A 60 26.74 -0.52 5.48
N ASP A 61 27.72 0.25 5.93
CA ASP A 61 27.70 1.71 5.96
C ASP A 61 27.63 2.34 4.55
N ILE A 62 28.21 1.69 3.52
CA ILE A 62 28.10 2.12 2.13
C ILE A 62 26.83 1.57 1.51
N GLN A 63 26.60 0.24 1.60
CA GLN A 63 25.48 -0.41 0.94
C GLN A 63 24.12 0.16 1.38
N TRP A 64 23.94 0.32 2.68
CA TRP A 64 22.71 0.85 3.21
C TRP A 64 22.55 2.34 2.89
N ARG A 65 23.61 3.12 2.96
CA ARG A 65 23.55 4.55 2.64
C ARG A 65 23.27 4.81 1.17
N GLU A 66 24.02 4.17 0.27
CA GLU A 66 24.04 4.51 -1.15
C GLU A 66 22.99 3.73 -1.96
N THR A 67 22.48 2.62 -1.42
CA THR A 67 21.51 1.79 -2.13
C THR A 67 20.19 1.71 -1.40
N VAL A 68 20.17 1.15 -0.18
CA VAL A 68 18.91 0.84 0.50
C VAL A 68 18.17 2.11 0.88
N LEU A 69 18.79 3.00 1.65
CA LEU A 69 18.15 4.24 2.11
C LEU A 69 17.78 5.15 0.93
N LEU A 70 18.63 5.20 -0.11
CA LEU A 70 18.31 5.96 -1.32
C LEU A 70 17.03 5.44 -2.01
N ASN A 71 16.91 4.12 -2.17
CA ASN A 71 15.72 3.51 -2.76
C ASN A 71 14.47 3.72 -1.91
N LEU A 72 14.59 3.62 -0.58
CA LEU A 72 13.47 3.85 0.33
C LEU A 72 13.01 5.33 0.31
N ARG A 73 13.95 6.29 0.24
CA ARG A 73 13.63 7.72 0.06
C ARG A 73 12.91 7.98 -1.25
N ASN A 74 13.42 7.42 -2.35
CA ASN A 74 12.77 7.54 -3.66
C ASN A 74 11.34 6.98 -3.65
N THR A 75 11.11 5.90 -2.90
CA THR A 75 9.74 5.37 -2.70
C THR A 75 8.89 6.36 -1.92
N MET A 76 9.42 6.97 -0.84
CA MET A 76 8.70 7.98 -0.07
C MET A 76 8.33 9.19 -0.94
N ASP A 77 9.24 9.68 -1.78
CA ASP A 77 8.99 10.80 -2.70
C ASP A 77 7.83 10.48 -3.68
N ARG A 78 7.76 9.24 -4.17
CA ARG A 78 6.64 8.79 -5.02
C ARG A 78 5.33 8.70 -4.25
N ILE A 79 5.36 8.22 -3.00
CA ILE A 79 4.19 8.18 -2.12
C ILE A 79 3.69 9.60 -1.85
N GLU A 80 4.58 10.56 -1.57
CA GLU A 80 4.22 11.98 -1.34
C GLU A 80 3.62 12.62 -2.61
N SER A 81 4.19 12.33 -3.77
CA SER A 81 3.62 12.79 -5.04
C SER A 81 2.21 12.21 -5.27
N ALA A 82 2.04 10.92 -5.00
CA ALA A 82 0.74 10.26 -5.10
C ALA A 82 -0.27 10.82 -4.08
N TYR A 83 0.17 11.06 -2.84
CA TYR A 83 -0.65 11.65 -1.78
C TYR A 83 -1.25 12.99 -2.21
N ALA A 84 -0.44 13.87 -2.81
CA ALA A 84 -0.91 15.15 -3.31
C ALA A 84 -1.99 15.00 -4.40
N LYS A 85 -1.85 14.01 -5.28
CA LYS A 85 -2.79 13.71 -6.37
C LYS A 85 -4.09 13.08 -5.85
N ILE A 86 -3.99 12.08 -4.99
CA ILE A 86 -5.17 11.43 -4.39
C ILE A 86 -5.97 12.43 -3.56
N LYS A 87 -5.31 13.34 -2.86
CA LYS A 87 -5.96 14.42 -2.09
C LYS A 87 -6.79 15.35 -2.98
N THR A 88 -6.43 15.52 -4.24
CA THR A 88 -7.20 16.30 -5.23
C THR A 88 -8.23 15.47 -5.99
N GLY A 89 -8.38 14.17 -5.68
CA GLY A 89 -9.40 13.30 -6.26
C GLY A 89 -8.89 12.34 -7.35
N ASP A 90 -7.60 12.38 -7.70
CA ASP A 90 -7.02 11.45 -8.68
C ASP A 90 -6.56 10.15 -7.99
N PHE A 91 -7.49 9.21 -7.87
CA PHE A 91 -7.25 7.91 -7.26
C PHE A 91 -6.47 6.93 -8.15
N THR A 92 -6.13 7.29 -9.39
CA THR A 92 -5.27 6.44 -10.23
C THR A 92 -3.87 6.28 -9.65
N TYR A 93 -3.45 7.22 -8.80
CA TYR A 93 -2.18 7.17 -8.10
C TYR A 93 -2.10 6.16 -6.94
N LEU A 94 -3.19 5.49 -6.56
CA LEU A 94 -3.16 4.34 -5.65
C LEU A 94 -2.21 3.23 -6.11
N ARG A 95 -1.92 3.15 -7.41
CA ARG A 95 -0.94 2.20 -7.98
C ARG A 95 0.47 2.33 -7.42
N CYS A 96 0.85 3.48 -6.86
CA CYS A 96 2.19 3.67 -6.26
C CYS A 96 2.46 2.72 -5.10
N THR A 97 1.44 2.12 -4.50
CA THR A 97 1.59 1.15 -3.40
C THR A 97 2.39 -0.09 -3.79
N GLY A 98 2.44 -0.44 -5.07
CA GLY A 98 3.31 -1.50 -5.60
C GLY A 98 4.79 -1.28 -5.33
N GLU A 99 5.25 -0.04 -5.17
CA GLU A 99 6.64 0.32 -4.85
C GLU A 99 7.06 -0.23 -3.48
N ILE A 100 6.16 -0.18 -2.47
CA ILE A 100 6.44 -0.74 -1.13
C ILE A 100 6.67 -2.25 -1.19
N ARG A 101 5.89 -2.96 -2.02
CA ARG A 101 6.08 -4.41 -2.24
C ARG A 101 7.43 -4.71 -2.92
N SER A 102 7.86 -3.83 -3.84
CA SER A 102 9.17 -3.97 -4.50
C SER A 102 10.32 -3.77 -3.51
N ASN A 103 10.17 -2.89 -2.52
CA ASN A 103 11.16 -2.68 -1.47
C ASN A 103 11.41 -3.92 -0.62
N ASP A 104 10.40 -4.76 -0.41
CA ASP A 104 10.51 -6.00 0.36
C ASP A 104 11.59 -6.93 -0.25
N LYS A 105 11.59 -7.06 -1.57
CA LYS A 105 12.62 -7.80 -2.30
C LYS A 105 13.99 -7.13 -2.14
N GLY A 106 14.05 -5.80 -2.35
CA GLY A 106 15.31 -5.05 -2.22
C GLY A 106 15.91 -5.17 -0.82
N LEU A 107 15.09 -5.05 0.23
CA LEU A 107 15.54 -5.19 1.62
C LEU A 107 16.08 -6.59 1.92
N SER A 108 15.52 -7.64 1.32
CA SER A 108 15.96 -9.01 1.51
C SER A 108 17.34 -9.33 0.90
N GLU A 109 17.83 -8.48 -0.02
CA GLU A 109 19.12 -8.62 -0.68
C GLU A 109 20.28 -8.05 0.16
N PHE A 110 19.98 -7.27 1.20
CA PHE A 110 20.97 -6.60 2.05
C PHE A 110 20.87 -7.08 3.48
N SER A 111 22.03 -7.48 4.04
CA SER A 111 22.08 -7.97 5.41
C SER A 111 21.70 -6.88 6.44
N PRO A 112 20.75 -7.15 7.35
CA PRO A 112 20.40 -6.24 8.43
C PRO A 112 21.29 -6.39 9.67
N HIS A 113 22.36 -7.22 9.65
CA HIS A 113 23.21 -7.51 10.82
C HIS A 113 23.83 -6.28 11.48
N TRP A 114 23.93 -5.17 10.78
CA TRP A 114 24.38 -3.91 11.37
C TRP A 114 23.44 -3.41 12.49
N MET A 115 22.22 -3.94 12.55
CA MET A 115 21.23 -3.60 13.59
C MET A 115 21.37 -4.46 14.86
N ASP A 116 22.17 -5.54 14.84
CA ASP A 116 22.22 -6.53 15.93
C ASP A 116 22.69 -5.92 17.27
N ASP A 117 23.57 -4.93 17.22
CA ASP A 117 24.10 -4.22 18.40
C ASP A 117 23.29 -2.96 18.77
N LEU A 118 22.18 -2.67 18.06
CA LEU A 118 21.32 -1.53 18.34
C LEU A 118 20.23 -1.87 19.37
N PRO A 119 19.60 -0.85 20.02
CA PRO A 119 18.52 -1.08 20.96
C PRO A 119 17.37 -1.87 20.35
N THR A 120 17.14 -3.09 20.83
CA THR A 120 16.21 -4.07 20.25
C THR A 120 14.77 -3.55 20.17
N ASP A 121 14.34 -2.76 21.15
CA ASP A 121 13.01 -2.13 21.16
C ASP A 121 12.83 -1.14 20.01
N LYS A 122 13.88 -0.38 19.67
CA LYS A 122 13.89 0.58 18.56
C LYS A 122 13.92 -0.11 17.20
N VAL A 123 14.73 -1.16 17.07
CA VAL A 123 14.80 -1.97 15.87
C VAL A 123 13.44 -2.64 15.64
N LYS A 124 12.84 -3.24 16.67
CA LYS A 124 11.50 -3.82 16.56
C LYS A 124 10.47 -2.80 16.14
N GLN A 125 10.43 -1.62 16.78
CA GLN A 125 9.49 -0.55 16.45
C GLN A 125 9.63 -0.09 14.99
N CYS A 126 10.86 -0.01 14.49
CA CYS A 126 11.14 0.35 13.10
C CYS A 126 10.49 -0.67 12.13
N TRP A 127 10.69 -1.96 12.37
CA TRP A 127 10.11 -3.01 11.54
C TRP A 127 8.59 -3.15 11.70
N ASP A 128 8.03 -2.86 12.88
CA ASP A 128 6.59 -2.82 13.10
C ASP A 128 5.94 -1.75 12.21
N TYR A 129 6.52 -0.55 12.09
CA TYR A 129 6.04 0.48 11.17
C TYR A 129 6.09 0.02 9.70
N TYR A 130 7.16 -0.67 9.29
CA TYR A 130 7.26 -1.21 7.94
C TYR A 130 6.20 -2.27 7.66
N SER A 131 5.99 -3.21 8.60
CA SER A 131 4.96 -4.25 8.48
C SER A 131 3.57 -3.65 8.31
N ILE A 132 3.22 -2.67 9.13
CA ILE A 132 1.93 -1.96 9.05
C ILE A 132 1.79 -1.26 7.68
N ALA A 133 2.81 -0.51 7.23
CA ALA A 133 2.77 0.16 5.94
C ALA A 133 2.61 -0.83 4.77
N LYS A 134 3.33 -1.95 4.82
CA LYS A 134 3.26 -3.04 3.84
C LYS A 134 1.87 -3.69 3.81
N SER A 135 1.25 -3.86 4.97
CA SER A 135 -0.10 -4.42 5.08
C SER A 135 -1.14 -3.51 4.43
N TYR A 136 -1.10 -2.20 4.71
CA TYR A 136 -1.93 -1.22 4.00
C TYR A 136 -1.67 -1.24 2.49
N ALA A 137 -0.41 -1.21 2.06
CA ALA A 137 -0.04 -1.21 0.65
C ALA A 137 -0.51 -2.48 -0.08
N SER A 138 -0.44 -3.63 0.57
CA SER A 138 -0.91 -4.91 0.03
C SER A 138 -2.42 -4.90 -0.19
N ILE A 139 -3.19 -4.41 0.80
CA ILE A 139 -4.64 -4.29 0.69
C ILE A 139 -5.02 -3.35 -0.46
N ILE A 140 -4.41 -2.17 -0.55
CA ILE A 140 -4.66 -1.22 -1.64
C ILE A 140 -4.31 -1.84 -2.99
N SER A 141 -3.14 -2.47 -3.13
CA SER A 141 -2.69 -3.09 -4.38
C SER A 141 -3.59 -4.26 -4.82
N ASN A 142 -4.21 -4.96 -3.88
CA ASN A 142 -5.17 -6.02 -4.18
C ASN A 142 -6.56 -5.45 -4.50
N THR A 143 -6.81 -4.17 -4.21
CA THR A 143 -8.08 -3.49 -4.49
C THR A 143 -8.04 -2.72 -5.80
N TYR A 144 -6.90 -2.12 -6.15
CA TYR A 144 -6.75 -1.31 -7.36
C TYR A 144 -5.38 -1.52 -8.04
N PRO A 145 -5.31 -1.75 -9.34
CA PRO A 145 -6.37 -1.90 -10.33
C PRO A 145 -6.77 -3.38 -10.54
N THR A 146 -7.51 -3.96 -9.66
CA THR A 146 -7.96 -5.36 -9.73
C THR A 146 -9.40 -5.46 -9.27
N TYR A 147 -9.96 -6.65 -9.35
CA TYR A 147 -11.30 -6.92 -8.87
C TYR A 147 -11.26 -7.91 -7.70
N TRP A 148 -12.35 -7.94 -6.93
CA TRP A 148 -12.58 -8.92 -5.89
C TRP A 148 -13.76 -9.82 -6.22
N ASN A 149 -13.66 -11.09 -5.86
CA ASN A 149 -14.84 -11.91 -5.68
C ASN A 149 -15.47 -11.56 -4.33
N ILE A 150 -16.78 -11.28 -4.32
CA ILE A 150 -17.49 -10.83 -3.11
C ILE A 150 -17.32 -11.81 -1.98
N ASP A 151 -17.39 -13.13 -2.25
CA ASP A 151 -17.26 -14.17 -1.23
C ASP A 151 -15.85 -14.15 -0.59
N GLU A 152 -14.79 -14.07 -1.38
CA GLU A 152 -13.40 -13.93 -0.89
C GLU A 152 -13.23 -12.68 -0.05
N LEU A 153 -13.74 -11.55 -0.52
CA LEU A 153 -13.64 -10.28 0.17
C LEU A 153 -14.38 -10.26 1.51
N VAL A 154 -15.55 -10.89 1.59
CA VAL A 154 -16.45 -10.79 2.75
C VAL A 154 -16.19 -11.88 3.78
N ILE A 155 -15.77 -13.08 3.35
CA ILE A 155 -15.65 -14.27 4.20
C ILE A 155 -14.18 -14.51 4.55
N ASP A 156 -13.32 -14.66 3.55
CA ASP A 156 -11.96 -15.15 3.76
C ASP A 156 -11.00 -14.03 4.18
N TYR A 157 -11.15 -12.85 3.57
CA TYR A 157 -10.20 -11.77 3.76
C TYR A 157 -10.24 -11.12 5.15
N PRO A 158 -11.38 -10.90 5.81
CA PRO A 158 -11.43 -10.36 7.17
C PRO A 158 -10.79 -11.22 8.25
N GLU A 159 -10.62 -12.51 8.00
CA GLU A 159 -9.94 -13.44 8.93
C GLU A 159 -8.43 -13.48 8.74
N ALA A 160 -7.91 -12.78 7.71
CA ALA A 160 -6.48 -12.71 7.46
C ALA A 160 -5.75 -11.90 8.54
N ASP A 161 -4.57 -12.36 8.96
CA ASP A 161 -3.71 -11.70 9.95
C ASP A 161 -3.41 -10.23 9.63
N ILE A 162 -3.44 -9.87 8.35
CA ILE A 162 -3.20 -8.52 7.85
C ILE A 162 -4.16 -7.47 8.46
N PHE A 163 -5.41 -7.83 8.77
CA PHE A 163 -6.34 -6.92 9.43
C PHE A 163 -6.03 -6.71 10.90
N HIS A 164 -5.47 -7.72 11.54
CA HIS A 164 -4.99 -7.59 12.92
C HIS A 164 -3.78 -6.65 13.00
N GLU A 165 -2.89 -6.68 12.01
CA GLU A 165 -1.73 -5.80 11.97
C GLU A 165 -2.11 -4.31 11.85
N ILE A 166 -3.14 -3.99 11.05
CA ILE A 166 -3.61 -2.61 10.86
C ILE A 166 -4.70 -2.18 11.84
N ASN A 167 -5.11 -3.06 12.77
CA ASN A 167 -6.21 -2.83 13.73
C ASN A 167 -7.52 -2.38 13.05
N LEU A 168 -7.86 -2.96 11.90
CA LEU A 168 -9.11 -2.63 11.20
C LEU A 168 -10.30 -3.12 11.99
N VAL A 169 -11.14 -2.19 12.45
CA VAL A 169 -12.38 -2.49 13.16
C VAL A 169 -13.55 -2.37 12.18
N LEU A 170 -14.25 -3.47 11.96
CA LEU A 170 -15.44 -3.49 11.13
C LEU A 170 -16.66 -2.99 11.94
N PRO A 171 -17.59 -2.23 11.32
CA PRO A 171 -18.80 -1.77 11.98
C PRO A 171 -19.80 -2.92 12.17
N ASP A 172 -20.64 -2.82 13.21
CA ASP A 172 -21.73 -3.77 13.49
C ASP A 172 -22.83 -3.78 12.41
N SER A 173 -22.94 -2.69 11.64
CA SER A 173 -23.90 -2.55 10.55
C SER A 173 -23.32 -1.74 9.39
N TYR A 174 -23.75 -2.02 8.17
CA TYR A 174 -23.26 -1.40 6.96
C TYR A 174 -24.32 -0.51 6.32
N PRO A 175 -23.93 0.56 5.61
CA PRO A 175 -24.84 1.39 4.83
C PRO A 175 -25.60 0.56 3.78
N ILE A 176 -26.76 1.05 3.38
CA ILE A 176 -27.52 0.46 2.26
C ILE A 176 -27.05 1.10 0.97
N TYR A 177 -26.46 0.30 0.09
CA TYR A 177 -25.99 0.74 -1.22
C TYR A 177 -27.02 0.40 -2.31
N ARG A 178 -27.06 1.25 -3.34
CA ARG A 178 -27.89 1.03 -4.52
C ARG A 178 -27.06 1.23 -5.77
N VAL A 179 -27.19 0.31 -6.71
CA VAL A 179 -26.57 0.46 -8.04
C VAL A 179 -27.26 1.58 -8.80
N ASN A 180 -26.45 2.48 -9.36
CA ASN A 180 -26.93 3.48 -10.31
C ASN A 180 -26.84 2.92 -11.74
N PRO A 181 -27.96 2.56 -12.38
CA PRO A 181 -27.96 1.96 -13.71
C PRO A 181 -27.60 2.93 -14.85
N GLU A 182 -27.50 4.23 -14.55
CA GLU A 182 -27.14 5.26 -15.54
C GLU A 182 -25.62 5.36 -15.73
N ILE A 183 -24.84 4.81 -14.79
CA ILE A 183 -23.36 4.84 -14.84
C ILE A 183 -22.88 3.46 -15.26
N ILE A 184 -22.51 3.32 -16.50
CA ILE A 184 -22.02 2.07 -17.10
C ILE A 184 -20.65 2.35 -17.72
N VAL A 185 -19.72 1.44 -17.49
CA VAL A 185 -18.39 1.43 -18.13
C VAL A 185 -18.23 0.09 -18.84
N LYS A 186 -17.90 0.13 -20.13
CA LYS A 186 -17.60 -1.08 -20.90
C LYS A 186 -16.11 -1.37 -20.90
N SER A 187 -15.76 -2.63 -21.13
CA SER A 187 -14.36 -3.03 -21.30
C SER A 187 -13.68 -2.15 -22.37
N ASN A 188 -12.47 -1.70 -22.07
CA ASN A 188 -11.67 -0.78 -22.89
C ASN A 188 -12.25 0.66 -23.02
N GLU A 189 -13.20 1.05 -22.19
CA GLU A 189 -13.64 2.45 -22.09
C GLU A 189 -13.00 3.13 -20.88
N ASN A 190 -12.78 4.43 -21.00
CA ASN A 190 -12.30 5.25 -19.88
C ASN A 190 -13.36 5.34 -18.78
N VAL A 191 -12.93 5.22 -17.54
CA VAL A 191 -13.79 5.41 -16.38
C VAL A 191 -14.10 6.89 -16.23
N GLY A 192 -15.35 7.26 -16.43
CA GLY A 192 -15.80 8.67 -16.35
C GLY A 192 -16.07 9.12 -14.91
N LYS A 193 -16.22 8.22 -13.96
CA LYS A 193 -16.49 8.53 -12.56
C LYS A 193 -15.82 7.51 -11.62
N THR A 194 -15.04 8.01 -10.68
CA THR A 194 -14.47 7.17 -9.60
C THR A 194 -15.58 6.57 -8.74
N GLY A 195 -15.48 5.27 -8.46
CA GLY A 195 -16.45 4.56 -7.64
C GLY A 195 -16.29 3.06 -7.66
N ILE A 196 -17.27 2.38 -7.09
CA ILE A 196 -17.31 0.92 -7.03
C ILE A 196 -18.29 0.41 -8.08
N TYR A 197 -17.81 -0.52 -8.89
CA TYR A 197 -18.51 -1.11 -10.01
C TYR A 197 -18.74 -2.59 -9.79
N ILE A 198 -19.84 -3.11 -10.32
CA ILE A 198 -20.21 -4.52 -10.26
C ILE A 198 -20.28 -5.03 -11.68
N CYS A 199 -19.66 -6.17 -11.95
CA CYS A 199 -19.71 -6.78 -13.26
C CYS A 199 -21.15 -7.22 -13.59
N GLU A 200 -21.65 -6.87 -14.77
CA GLU A 200 -23.01 -7.23 -15.19
C GLU A 200 -23.12 -8.73 -15.49
N GLU A 201 -22.06 -9.32 -16.07
CA GLU A 201 -22.01 -10.72 -16.48
C GLU A 201 -21.73 -11.66 -15.30
N ASP A 202 -20.92 -11.19 -14.34
CA ASP A 202 -20.58 -11.93 -13.13
C ASP A 202 -20.77 -11.06 -11.87
N ARG A 203 -21.93 -11.14 -11.27
CA ARG A 203 -22.32 -10.33 -10.12
C ARG A 203 -21.55 -10.65 -8.84
N ASN A 204 -20.73 -11.68 -8.83
CA ASN A 204 -19.80 -11.96 -7.73
C ASN A 204 -18.51 -11.16 -7.85
N ARG A 205 -18.33 -10.43 -8.97
CA ARG A 205 -17.16 -9.57 -9.18
C ARG A 205 -17.50 -8.12 -8.89
N ILE A 206 -16.69 -7.53 -8.01
CA ILE A 206 -16.79 -6.13 -7.59
C ILE A 206 -15.42 -5.48 -7.71
N GLU A 207 -15.38 -4.23 -8.17
CA GLU A 207 -14.14 -3.52 -8.48
C GLU A 207 -14.24 -2.05 -8.11
N PHE A 208 -13.15 -1.51 -7.56
CA PHE A 208 -12.96 -0.07 -7.45
C PHE A 208 -12.30 0.45 -8.72
N MET A 209 -12.95 1.38 -9.41
CA MET A 209 -12.43 2.03 -10.63
C MET A 209 -12.20 3.51 -10.38
N ALA A 210 -11.05 4.02 -10.78
CA ALA A 210 -10.69 5.43 -10.66
C ALA A 210 -10.79 6.14 -12.03
N ALA A 211 -11.50 7.28 -12.06
CA ALA A 211 -11.46 8.18 -13.20
C ALA A 211 -10.10 8.91 -13.25
N SER A 212 -9.54 9.06 -14.45
CA SER A 212 -8.36 9.87 -14.68
C SER A 212 -8.75 11.22 -15.26
N GLU A 213 -8.18 12.30 -14.70
CA GLU A 213 -8.32 13.64 -15.28
C GLU A 213 -7.43 13.83 -16.52
N GLU A 214 -6.40 12.99 -16.72
CA GLU A 214 -5.53 13.03 -17.89
C GLU A 214 -6.19 12.29 -19.05
N GLU A 215 -6.63 13.02 -20.09
CA GLU A 215 -7.06 12.45 -21.36
C GLU A 215 -5.96 11.51 -21.91
N GLY A 216 -6.25 10.21 -22.00
CA GLY A 216 -5.40 9.23 -22.69
C GLY A 216 -4.73 8.16 -21.87
N ARG A 217 -4.88 8.12 -20.53
CA ARG A 217 -4.46 6.98 -19.72
C ARG A 217 -5.65 6.10 -19.34
N GLY A 218 -6.25 5.47 -20.34
CA GLY A 218 -7.19 4.40 -20.13
C GLY A 218 -6.51 3.24 -19.39
N VAL A 219 -7.16 2.72 -18.36
CA VAL A 219 -6.79 1.43 -17.78
C VAL A 219 -7.22 0.38 -18.82
N GLU A 220 -6.26 -0.34 -19.43
CA GLU A 220 -6.58 -1.57 -20.14
C GLU A 220 -7.12 -2.56 -19.11
N VAL A 221 -8.42 -2.79 -19.15
CA VAL A 221 -9.08 -3.88 -18.45
C VAL A 221 -8.82 -5.13 -19.28
N LEU A 222 -8.02 -6.04 -18.75
CA LEU A 222 -7.72 -7.34 -19.37
C LEU A 222 -8.92 -8.28 -19.26
#